data_855b382f7d098ffc7284a8fa87553de2
#
_entry.id   855b382f7d098ffc7284a8fa87553de2
#
_cell.length_a   1.000
_cell.length_b   1.000
_cell.length_c   1.000
_cell.angle_alpha   90.00
_cell.angle_beta   90.00
_cell.angle_gamma   90.00
#
_symmetry.space_group_name_H-M   'P 1'
#
loop_
_entity.id
_entity.type
_entity.pdbx_description
1 polymer ?
#
loop_
_entity_poly.entity_id
_entity_poly.type
_entity_poly.pdbx_seq_one_letter_code
_entity_poly.pdbx_strand_id
1 'polypeptide(L)'
;GKGNDQIRFELGSYALNPDIRVLAPWRTWEYSSRADLINYCDKHQINIEFNNEDPTYSMDENLLHTSYEGGILEDPSKPAPKEIWKRTKSISMAPEEGEKIQIDFLNGDPVSVNNQQMSSAEILNTLNIVAGNNGIGRLDLVENRFTGMKSRGCYETPGGTVLLKAHRAIESITLDQQAAHLKDEIMPKYADLIYKGLWWSPERKALQALIDYTQEVVSGTI
;
A
#
# COMPACT_ATOMS: atom_id res chain seq x y z
N GLY A 1 -14.42 8.26 10.46
CA GLY A 1 -14.93 8.80 9.21
C GLY A 1 -16.07 7.98 8.63
N LYS A 2 -16.49 8.33 7.41
CA LYS A 2 -17.56 7.61 6.67
C LYS A 2 -17.00 6.69 5.57
N GLY A 3 -15.68 6.60 5.43
CA GLY A 3 -15.00 5.84 4.39
C GLY A 3 -14.61 4.43 4.80
N ASN A 4 -13.82 3.78 3.93
CA ASN A 4 -13.32 2.41 4.12
C ASN A 4 -12.55 2.23 5.43
N ASP A 5 -11.78 3.23 5.85
CA ASP A 5 -10.92 3.13 7.03
C ASP A 5 -11.72 2.96 8.32
N GLN A 6 -12.86 3.63 8.42
CA GLN A 6 -13.75 3.45 9.56
C GLN A 6 -14.19 1.99 9.71
N ILE A 7 -14.53 1.33 8.60
CA ILE A 7 -14.94 -0.08 8.59
C ILE A 7 -13.77 -0.96 9.05
N ARG A 8 -12.58 -0.72 8.55
CA ARG A 8 -11.36 -1.47 8.89
C ARG A 8 -11.02 -1.35 10.36
N PHE A 9 -11.07 -0.14 10.93
CA PHE A 9 -10.82 0.08 12.35
C PHE A 9 -11.87 -0.59 13.23
N GLU A 10 -13.15 -0.50 12.88
CA GLU A 10 -14.22 -1.13 13.65
C GLU A 10 -14.15 -2.65 13.61
N LEU A 11 -13.97 -3.25 12.42
CA LEU A 11 -13.83 -4.70 12.29
C LEU A 11 -12.61 -5.23 13.04
N GLY A 12 -11.48 -4.55 12.97
CA GLY A 12 -10.28 -4.90 13.74
C GLY A 12 -10.51 -4.81 15.25
N SER A 13 -11.16 -3.75 15.71
CA SER A 13 -11.47 -3.54 17.12
C SER A 13 -12.43 -4.63 17.65
N TYR A 14 -13.52 -4.91 16.92
CA TYR A 14 -14.49 -5.93 17.32
C TYR A 14 -13.92 -7.36 17.27
N ALA A 15 -13.00 -7.63 16.35
CA ALA A 15 -12.32 -8.93 16.31
C ALA A 15 -11.42 -9.18 17.52
N LEU A 16 -10.85 -8.12 18.11
CA LEU A 16 -10.00 -8.18 19.29
C LEU A 16 -10.80 -8.10 20.60
N ASN A 17 -11.82 -7.27 20.62
CA ASN A 17 -12.73 -7.09 21.78
C ASN A 17 -14.12 -6.71 21.29
N PRO A 18 -15.08 -7.67 21.22
CA PRO A 18 -16.44 -7.44 20.74
C PRO A 18 -17.23 -6.40 21.56
N ASP A 19 -16.86 -6.22 22.83
CA ASP A 19 -17.56 -5.31 23.75
C ASP A 19 -17.01 -3.88 23.69
N ILE A 20 -16.01 -3.61 22.87
CA ILE A 20 -15.42 -2.28 22.76
C ILE A 20 -16.42 -1.28 22.19
N ARG A 21 -16.55 -0.15 22.85
CA ARG A 21 -17.39 0.94 22.36
C ARG A 21 -16.61 1.81 21.39
N VAL A 22 -16.98 1.76 20.11
CA VAL A 22 -16.41 2.63 19.08
C VAL A 22 -17.18 3.95 19.03
N LEU A 23 -16.46 5.05 19.19
CA LEU A 23 -16.99 6.40 19.05
C LEU A 23 -16.55 6.96 17.68
N ALA A 24 -17.51 7.20 16.82
CA ALA A 24 -17.29 7.79 15.49
C ALA A 24 -18.10 9.09 15.35
N PRO A 25 -17.65 10.21 15.96
CA PRO A 25 -18.41 11.47 15.98
C PRO A 25 -18.79 11.95 14.60
N TRP A 26 -17.95 11.68 13.59
CA TRP A 26 -18.19 12.01 12.19
C TRP A 26 -19.54 11.50 11.65
N ARG A 27 -20.08 10.43 12.22
CA ARG A 27 -21.39 9.88 11.81
C ARG A 27 -22.57 10.66 12.35
N THR A 28 -22.38 11.38 13.44
CA THR A 28 -23.43 12.08 14.18
C THR A 28 -23.30 13.60 14.11
N TRP A 29 -22.16 14.11 13.69
CA TRP A 29 -21.93 15.54 13.52
C TRP A 29 -22.67 16.09 12.30
N GLU A 30 -23.09 17.35 12.41
CA GLU A 30 -23.71 18.11 11.33
C GLU A 30 -22.73 18.52 10.20
N TYR A 31 -21.43 18.46 10.48
CA TYR A 31 -20.38 18.79 9.51
C TYR A 31 -20.23 17.70 8.47
N SER A 32 -20.50 18.06 7.21
CA SER A 32 -20.53 17.10 6.10
C SER A 32 -19.39 17.28 5.09
N SER A 33 -18.70 18.40 5.16
CA SER A 33 -17.64 18.76 4.22
C SER A 33 -16.33 19.16 4.91
N ARG A 34 -15.25 19.16 4.13
CA ARG A 34 -13.96 19.70 4.58
C ARG A 34 -14.07 21.19 4.93
N ALA A 35 -14.84 21.94 4.16
CA ALA A 35 -15.08 23.37 4.41
C ALA A 35 -15.75 23.61 5.77
N ASP A 36 -16.73 22.78 6.14
CA ASP A 36 -17.38 22.88 7.45
C ASP A 36 -16.39 22.65 8.58
N LEU A 37 -15.46 21.70 8.41
CA LEU A 37 -14.45 21.41 9.41
C LEU A 37 -13.42 22.52 9.52
N ILE A 38 -13.02 23.15 8.43
CA ILE A 38 -12.15 24.32 8.44
C ILE A 38 -12.82 25.46 9.23
N ASN A 39 -14.06 25.77 8.91
CA ASN A 39 -14.83 26.77 9.62
C ASN A 39 -14.98 26.45 11.12
N TYR A 40 -15.12 25.18 11.47
CA TYR A 40 -15.13 24.71 12.86
C TYR A 40 -13.79 24.99 13.55
N CYS A 41 -12.69 24.66 12.90
CA CYS A 41 -11.34 24.89 13.44
C CYS A 41 -11.10 26.39 13.66
N ASP A 42 -11.44 27.24 12.69
CA ASP A 42 -11.33 28.68 12.80
C ASP A 42 -12.15 29.24 13.96
N LYS A 43 -13.41 28.81 14.06
CA LYS A 43 -14.33 29.22 15.15
C LYS A 43 -13.79 28.85 16.53
N HIS A 44 -13.10 27.71 16.66
CA HIS A 44 -12.58 27.19 17.91
C HIS A 44 -11.10 27.47 18.11
N GLN A 45 -10.48 28.30 17.26
CA GLN A 45 -9.05 28.67 17.31
C GLN A 45 -8.12 27.45 17.32
N ILE A 46 -8.52 26.38 16.62
CA ILE A 46 -7.69 25.19 16.41
C ILE A 46 -6.74 25.50 15.25
N ASN A 47 -5.46 25.65 15.55
CA ASN A 47 -4.47 25.87 14.52
C ASN A 47 -4.32 24.61 13.67
N ILE A 48 -4.65 24.73 12.40
CA ILE A 48 -4.39 23.73 11.37
C ILE A 48 -3.42 24.37 10.36
N GLU A 49 -2.28 23.75 10.16
CA GLU A 49 -1.35 24.17 9.12
C GLU A 49 -1.95 23.78 7.76
N PHE A 50 -2.71 24.70 7.17
CA PHE A 50 -3.04 24.62 5.76
C PHE A 50 -1.94 25.30 4.95
N ASN A 51 -1.25 24.55 4.13
CA ASN A 51 -0.58 25.14 3.00
C ASN A 51 -1.67 25.65 2.05
N ASN A 52 -1.72 26.95 1.82
CA ASN A 52 -2.64 27.61 0.89
C ASN A 52 -2.48 27.12 -0.58
N GLU A 53 -1.49 26.31 -0.85
CA GLU A 53 -1.35 25.47 -2.06
C GLU A 53 -2.00 24.12 -1.81
N ASP A 54 -3.30 24.14 -1.49
CA ASP A 54 -4.06 22.91 -1.22
C ASP A 54 -4.02 22.04 -2.49
N PRO A 55 -3.35 20.87 -2.44
CA PRO A 55 -3.32 20.01 -3.61
C PRO A 55 -4.74 19.64 -3.97
N THR A 56 -5.06 19.71 -5.24
CA THR A 56 -6.37 19.33 -5.78
C THR A 56 -6.68 17.83 -5.61
N TYR A 57 -5.92 17.13 -4.76
CA TYR A 57 -6.01 15.71 -4.45
C TYR A 57 -5.57 15.44 -2.99
N SER A 58 -6.01 14.31 -2.42
CA SER A 58 -5.51 13.79 -1.14
C SER A 58 -4.25 12.97 -1.34
N MET A 59 -3.35 13.00 -0.34
CA MET A 59 -2.13 12.21 -0.33
C MET A 59 -1.99 11.51 1.03
N ASP A 60 -1.79 10.19 1.00
CA ASP A 60 -1.45 9.39 2.18
C ASP A 60 -0.13 8.66 1.95
N GLU A 61 0.77 8.75 2.93
CA GLU A 61 2.12 8.23 2.81
C GLU A 61 2.47 7.27 3.96
N ASN A 62 3.14 6.17 3.61
CA ASN A 62 3.77 5.27 4.57
C ASN A 62 5.06 4.68 3.95
N LEU A 63 5.75 3.80 4.70
CA LEU A 63 7.01 3.22 4.23
C LEU A 63 6.85 2.42 2.93
N LEU A 64 5.73 1.70 2.75
CA LEU A 64 5.49 0.87 1.57
C LEU A 64 5.12 1.69 0.35
N HIS A 65 4.19 2.64 0.48
CA HIS A 65 3.66 3.38 -0.66
C HIS A 65 3.21 4.80 -0.30
N THR A 66 3.01 5.59 -1.33
CA THR A 66 2.24 6.83 -1.28
C THR A 66 1.05 6.68 -2.21
N SER A 67 -0.14 7.04 -1.72
CA SER A 67 -1.37 7.05 -2.50
C SER A 67 -1.84 8.48 -2.74
N TYR A 68 -2.41 8.71 -3.92
CA TYR A 68 -3.00 9.98 -4.35
C TYR A 68 -4.41 9.72 -4.87
N GLU A 69 -5.40 10.45 -4.36
CA GLU A 69 -6.80 10.29 -4.76
C GLU A 69 -7.57 11.60 -4.65
N GLY A 70 -8.73 11.65 -5.32
CA GLY A 70 -9.65 12.80 -5.27
C GLY A 70 -9.27 13.95 -6.19
N GLY A 71 -10.08 14.99 -6.18
CA GLY A 71 -9.87 16.20 -6.96
C GLY A 71 -9.75 15.94 -8.47
N ILE A 72 -8.66 16.42 -9.07
CA ILE A 72 -8.40 16.25 -10.51
C ILE A 72 -8.30 14.79 -10.95
N LEU A 73 -7.93 13.89 -10.02
CA LEU A 73 -7.78 12.46 -10.31
C LEU A 73 -9.11 11.73 -10.46
N GLU A 74 -10.22 12.34 -10.05
CA GLU A 74 -11.56 11.75 -10.23
C GLU A 74 -12.01 11.68 -11.69
N ASP A 75 -11.41 12.51 -12.54
CA ASP A 75 -11.65 12.49 -13.99
C ASP A 75 -10.65 11.56 -14.69
N PRO A 76 -11.05 10.32 -15.06
CA PRO A 76 -10.13 9.34 -15.66
C PRO A 76 -9.69 9.72 -17.09
N SER A 77 -10.29 10.73 -17.69
CA SER A 77 -9.88 11.25 -19.01
C SER A 77 -8.64 12.14 -18.92
N LYS A 78 -8.30 12.63 -17.73
CA LYS A 78 -7.14 13.50 -17.50
C LYS A 78 -5.95 12.69 -17.03
N PRO A 79 -4.74 12.90 -17.56
CA PRO A 79 -3.55 12.28 -17.03
C PRO A 79 -3.29 12.79 -15.60
N ALA A 80 -2.67 11.94 -14.79
CA ALA A 80 -2.20 12.35 -13.48
C ALA A 80 -1.15 13.48 -13.64
N PRO A 81 -1.27 14.59 -12.89
CA PRO A 81 -0.31 15.67 -12.93
C PRO A 81 1.11 15.18 -12.61
N LYS A 82 2.11 15.72 -13.29
CA LYS A 82 3.51 15.29 -13.08
C LYS A 82 4.01 15.56 -11.67
N GLU A 83 3.46 16.56 -11.04
CA GLU A 83 3.84 17.07 -9.72
C GLU A 83 3.39 16.19 -8.55
N ILE A 84 2.45 15.27 -8.78
CA ILE A 84 1.98 14.37 -7.72
C ILE A 84 3.05 13.36 -7.31
N TRP A 85 3.91 12.95 -8.25
CA TRP A 85 4.91 11.92 -8.04
C TRP A 85 6.07 12.43 -7.18
N LYS A 86 6.14 11.99 -5.92
CA LYS A 86 7.13 12.47 -4.92
C LYS A 86 8.28 11.50 -4.69
N ARG A 87 8.06 10.20 -4.91
CA ARG A 87 9.04 9.14 -4.63
C ARG A 87 9.83 8.69 -5.84
N THR A 88 9.28 8.92 -7.03
CA THR A 88 9.86 8.36 -8.26
C THR A 88 10.20 9.44 -9.25
N LYS A 89 11.35 9.31 -9.90
CA LYS A 89 11.70 10.13 -11.05
C LYS A 89 10.82 9.78 -12.25
N SER A 90 10.63 10.73 -13.17
CA SER A 90 10.07 10.40 -14.47
C SER A 90 11.06 9.53 -15.27
N ILE A 91 10.55 8.72 -16.19
CA ILE A 91 11.39 7.87 -17.05
C ILE A 91 12.45 8.71 -17.79
N SER A 92 12.09 9.93 -18.21
CA SER A 92 13.02 10.84 -18.88
C SER A 92 14.14 11.40 -17.98
N MET A 93 14.01 11.25 -16.66
CA MET A 93 15.01 11.69 -15.67
C MET A 93 15.70 10.49 -14.99
N ALA A 94 15.27 9.28 -15.29
CA ALA A 94 15.92 8.07 -14.81
C ALA A 94 17.26 7.86 -15.53
N PRO A 95 18.22 7.16 -14.91
CA PRO A 95 19.47 6.79 -15.59
C PRO A 95 19.21 5.99 -16.88
N GLU A 96 20.01 6.23 -17.92
CA GLU A 96 19.93 5.46 -19.17
C GLU A 96 20.34 4.00 -18.97
N GLU A 97 21.34 3.78 -18.12
CA GLU A 97 21.76 2.43 -17.72
C GLU A 97 21.02 2.00 -16.45
N GLY A 98 20.42 0.81 -16.50
CA GLY A 98 19.74 0.22 -15.35
C GLY A 98 20.72 -0.20 -14.26
N GLU A 99 20.29 -0.11 -13.03
CA GLU A 99 21.04 -0.54 -11.86
C GLU A 99 20.71 -2.00 -11.53
N LYS A 100 21.75 -2.84 -11.33
CA LYS A 100 21.57 -4.22 -10.87
C LYS A 100 21.46 -4.25 -9.36
N ILE A 101 20.47 -4.95 -8.87
CA ILE A 101 20.25 -5.19 -7.44
C ILE A 101 20.24 -6.69 -7.20
N GLN A 102 20.97 -7.12 -6.19
CA GLN A 102 20.94 -8.48 -5.68
C GLN A 102 20.17 -8.51 -4.37
N ILE A 103 19.22 -9.45 -4.23
CA ILE A 103 18.46 -9.64 -3.00
C ILE A 103 18.56 -11.09 -2.57
N ASP A 104 18.94 -11.31 -1.31
CA ASP A 104 18.96 -12.63 -0.71
C ASP A 104 17.66 -12.86 0.09
N PHE A 105 17.09 -14.03 -0.11
CA PHE A 105 15.88 -14.48 0.57
C PHE A 105 16.19 -15.69 1.46
N LEU A 106 15.54 -15.72 2.63
CA LEU A 106 15.55 -16.85 3.56
C LEU A 106 14.12 -17.16 4.00
N ASN A 107 13.61 -18.34 3.67
CA ASN A 107 12.25 -18.76 3.96
C ASN A 107 11.17 -17.72 3.49
N GLY A 108 11.37 -17.16 2.31
CA GLY A 108 10.49 -16.16 1.72
C GLY A 108 10.76 -14.71 2.15
N ASP A 109 11.50 -14.48 3.22
CA ASP A 109 11.81 -13.14 3.70
C ASP A 109 13.08 -12.59 3.06
N PRO A 110 13.10 -11.33 2.59
CA PRO A 110 14.32 -10.67 2.14
C PRO A 110 15.21 -10.35 3.35
N VAL A 111 16.49 -10.76 3.31
CA VAL A 111 17.42 -10.62 4.42
C VAL A 111 18.62 -9.74 4.11
N SER A 112 18.95 -9.54 2.83
CA SER A 112 20.01 -8.64 2.41
C SER A 112 19.75 -7.97 1.07
N VAL A 113 20.43 -6.85 0.83
CA VAL A 113 20.51 -6.18 -0.46
C VAL A 113 21.98 -5.95 -0.79
N ASN A 114 22.42 -6.39 -1.98
CA ASN A 114 23.80 -6.26 -2.44
C ASN A 114 24.83 -6.79 -1.42
N ASN A 115 24.55 -7.97 -0.85
CA ASN A 115 25.36 -8.65 0.19
C ASN A 115 25.43 -7.91 1.56
N GLN A 116 24.60 -6.88 1.76
CA GLN A 116 24.51 -6.18 3.04
C GLN A 116 23.25 -6.65 3.78
N GLN A 117 23.43 -7.28 4.94
CA GLN A 117 22.32 -7.65 5.81
C GLN A 117 21.67 -6.41 6.40
N MET A 118 20.34 -6.38 6.40
CA MET A 118 19.53 -5.26 6.84
C MET A 118 18.23 -5.77 7.49
N SER A 119 17.63 -4.95 8.33
CA SER A 119 16.26 -5.18 8.78
C SER A 119 15.26 -5.02 7.62
N SER A 120 14.08 -5.60 7.74
CA SER A 120 13.02 -5.50 6.71
C SER A 120 12.67 -4.05 6.36
N ALA A 121 12.68 -3.15 7.36
CA ALA A 121 12.42 -1.73 7.14
C ALA A 121 13.54 -1.05 6.35
N GLU A 122 14.80 -1.35 6.66
CA GLU A 122 15.97 -0.83 5.94
C GLU A 122 16.01 -1.35 4.50
N ILE A 123 15.71 -2.64 4.28
CA ILE A 123 15.59 -3.21 2.92
C ILE A 123 14.55 -2.45 2.11
N LEU A 124 13.35 -2.27 2.65
CA LEU A 124 12.29 -1.58 1.94
C LEU A 124 12.65 -0.12 1.65
N ASN A 125 13.26 0.57 2.62
CA ASN A 125 13.69 1.96 2.43
C ASN A 125 14.80 2.07 1.38
N THR A 126 15.79 1.20 1.41
CA THR A 126 16.88 1.14 0.42
C THR A 126 16.32 0.91 -0.98
N LEU A 127 15.43 -0.06 -1.13
CA LEU A 127 14.78 -0.36 -2.41
C LEU A 127 13.85 0.76 -2.87
N ASN A 128 13.19 1.49 -1.97
CA ASN A 128 12.41 2.68 -2.31
C ASN A 128 13.28 3.75 -2.97
N ILE A 129 14.47 4.00 -2.41
CA ILE A 129 15.40 5.00 -2.95
C ILE A 129 15.92 4.57 -4.33
N VAL A 130 16.43 3.35 -4.43
CA VAL A 130 17.01 2.84 -5.69
C VAL A 130 15.96 2.77 -6.79
N ALA A 131 14.82 2.13 -6.53
CA ALA A 131 13.75 1.97 -7.50
C ALA A 131 13.14 3.33 -7.89
N GLY A 132 12.94 4.23 -6.92
CA GLY A 132 12.44 5.57 -7.17
C GLY A 132 13.37 6.39 -8.08
N ASN A 133 14.69 6.31 -7.85
CA ASN A 133 15.68 6.95 -8.69
C ASN A 133 15.68 6.40 -10.14
N ASN A 134 15.30 5.15 -10.31
CA ASN A 134 15.20 4.48 -11.60
C ASN A 134 13.79 4.58 -12.23
N GLY A 135 12.91 5.40 -11.67
CA GLY A 135 11.56 5.64 -12.22
C GLY A 135 10.60 4.47 -12.08
N ILE A 136 10.85 3.55 -11.14
CA ILE A 136 10.06 2.34 -10.93
C ILE A 136 9.03 2.56 -9.81
N GLY A 137 7.82 2.01 -9.97
CA GLY A 137 6.84 1.88 -8.90
C GLY A 137 5.59 2.74 -9.03
N ARG A 138 5.36 3.42 -10.15
CA ARG A 138 4.11 4.16 -10.40
C ARG A 138 3.01 3.23 -10.87
N LEU A 139 1.81 3.47 -10.35
CA LEU A 139 0.59 2.80 -10.77
C LEU A 139 -0.55 3.82 -10.81
N ASP A 140 -1.32 3.79 -11.89
CA ASP A 140 -2.53 4.59 -12.09
C ASP A 140 -3.65 3.62 -12.48
N LEU A 141 -4.65 3.45 -11.62
CA LEU A 141 -5.69 2.45 -11.82
C LEU A 141 -7.03 2.90 -11.25
N VAL A 142 -8.10 2.28 -11.74
CA VAL A 142 -9.44 2.39 -11.18
C VAL A 142 -9.74 1.12 -10.38
N GLU A 143 -10.04 1.29 -9.11
CA GLU A 143 -10.35 0.23 -8.16
C GLU A 143 -11.80 0.29 -7.66
N ASN A 144 -12.22 -0.71 -6.92
CA ASN A 144 -13.50 -0.73 -6.24
C ASN A 144 -13.34 -0.37 -4.76
N ARG A 145 -14.14 0.57 -4.28
CA ARG A 145 -14.29 0.82 -2.84
C ARG A 145 -15.03 -0.34 -2.16
N PHE A 146 -14.99 -0.40 -0.83
CA PHE A 146 -15.70 -1.42 -0.05
C PHE A 146 -17.19 -1.55 -0.45
N THR A 147 -17.82 -0.44 -0.77
CA THR A 147 -19.22 -0.38 -1.22
C THR A 147 -19.43 -0.76 -2.70
N GLY A 148 -18.37 -1.13 -3.42
CA GLY A 148 -18.42 -1.41 -4.86
C GLY A 148 -18.34 -0.19 -5.78
N MET A 149 -18.27 1.02 -5.21
CA MET A 149 -18.10 2.25 -5.98
C MET A 149 -16.69 2.29 -6.62
N LYS A 150 -16.62 2.73 -7.87
CA LYS A 150 -15.35 2.92 -8.57
C LYS A 150 -14.61 4.15 -8.03
N SER A 151 -13.30 4.05 -7.89
CA SER A 151 -12.43 5.16 -7.50
C SER A 151 -11.09 5.02 -8.21
N ARG A 152 -10.58 6.10 -8.78
CA ARG A 152 -9.24 6.14 -9.33
C ARG A 152 -8.26 6.47 -8.22
N GLY A 153 -7.16 5.71 -8.16
CA GLY A 153 -6.01 5.96 -7.32
C GLY A 153 -4.72 5.95 -8.12
N CYS A 154 -3.83 6.87 -7.79
CA CYS A 154 -2.46 6.86 -8.26
C CYS A 154 -1.56 6.47 -7.08
N TYR A 155 -0.58 5.61 -7.34
CA TYR A 155 0.26 5.04 -6.29
C TYR A 155 1.73 5.08 -6.67
N GLU A 156 2.59 5.28 -5.69
CA GLU A 156 4.02 5.06 -5.81
C GLU A 156 4.46 4.00 -4.81
N THR A 157 4.92 2.85 -5.31
CA THR A 157 5.36 1.72 -4.50
C THR A 157 6.70 1.20 -5.02
N PRO A 158 7.76 2.01 -5.00
CA PRO A 158 9.01 1.68 -5.68
C PRO A 158 9.67 0.43 -5.12
N GLY A 159 10.00 0.38 -3.84
CA GLY A 159 10.62 -0.78 -3.21
C GLY A 159 9.72 -2.01 -3.19
N GLY A 160 8.42 -1.83 -2.94
CA GLY A 160 7.46 -2.94 -2.99
C GLY A 160 7.34 -3.56 -4.38
N THR A 161 7.46 -2.78 -5.45
CA THR A 161 7.47 -3.28 -6.83
C THR A 161 8.70 -4.16 -7.10
N VAL A 162 9.88 -3.74 -6.62
CA VAL A 162 11.11 -4.52 -6.74
C VAL A 162 11.01 -5.82 -5.93
N LEU A 163 10.57 -5.73 -4.66
CA LEU A 163 10.41 -6.90 -3.80
C LEU A 163 9.42 -7.90 -4.39
N LEU A 164 8.27 -7.44 -4.89
CA LEU A 164 7.30 -8.35 -5.52
C LEU A 164 7.90 -9.10 -6.72
N LYS A 165 8.63 -8.40 -7.57
CA LYS A 165 9.28 -9.01 -8.73
C LYS A 165 10.39 -9.98 -8.34
N ALA A 166 11.25 -9.61 -7.40
CA ALA A 166 12.33 -10.45 -6.90
C ALA A 166 11.79 -11.71 -6.18
N HIS A 167 10.77 -11.52 -5.32
CA HIS A 167 10.14 -12.63 -4.63
C HIS A 167 9.47 -13.61 -5.61
N ARG A 168 8.75 -13.10 -6.62
CA ARG A 168 8.21 -13.96 -7.69
C ARG A 168 9.29 -14.69 -8.47
N ALA A 169 10.44 -14.06 -8.68
CA ALA A 169 11.56 -14.69 -9.38
C ALA A 169 12.16 -15.84 -8.56
N ILE A 170 12.42 -15.66 -7.26
CA ILE A 170 12.91 -16.74 -6.41
C ILE A 170 11.90 -17.86 -6.25
N GLU A 171 10.61 -17.56 -6.11
CA GLU A 171 9.55 -18.57 -6.08
C GLU A 171 9.50 -19.41 -7.35
N SER A 172 9.74 -18.81 -8.52
CA SER A 172 9.69 -19.53 -9.80
C SER A 172 10.74 -20.64 -9.93
N ILE A 173 11.80 -20.58 -9.14
CA ILE A 173 12.88 -21.59 -9.15
C ILE A 173 12.90 -22.49 -7.90
N THR A 174 12.11 -22.17 -6.89
CA THR A 174 12.12 -22.89 -5.61
C THR A 174 10.80 -23.62 -5.32
N LEU A 175 9.67 -23.11 -5.81
CA LEU A 175 8.37 -23.75 -5.64
C LEU A 175 8.08 -24.76 -6.76
N ASP A 176 7.46 -25.87 -6.40
CA ASP A 176 6.83 -26.70 -7.40
C ASP A 176 5.60 -26.04 -8.04
N GLN A 177 5.22 -26.52 -9.20
CA GLN A 177 4.13 -25.94 -9.99
C GLN A 177 2.80 -25.87 -9.21
N GLN A 178 2.46 -26.92 -8.48
CA GLN A 178 1.15 -27.01 -7.80
C GLN A 178 1.07 -26.04 -6.63
N ALA A 179 2.15 -25.93 -5.84
CA ALA A 179 2.23 -24.96 -4.75
C ALA A 179 2.19 -23.52 -5.28
N ALA A 180 2.90 -23.22 -6.36
CA ALA A 180 2.87 -21.89 -6.99
C ALA A 180 1.48 -21.52 -7.49
N HIS A 181 0.77 -22.44 -8.17
CA HIS A 181 -0.59 -22.21 -8.67
C HIS A 181 -1.57 -22.01 -7.49
N LEU A 182 -1.51 -22.88 -6.47
CA LEU A 182 -2.36 -22.73 -5.28
C LEU A 182 -2.18 -21.38 -4.61
N LYS A 183 -0.93 -20.92 -4.47
CA LYS A 183 -0.64 -19.61 -3.92
C LYS A 183 -1.24 -18.48 -4.76
N ASP A 184 -1.16 -18.58 -6.09
CA ASP A 184 -1.75 -17.60 -7.01
C ASP A 184 -3.28 -17.57 -6.92
N GLU A 185 -3.93 -18.71 -6.75
CA GLU A 185 -5.39 -18.79 -6.60
C GLU A 185 -5.89 -18.11 -5.31
N ILE A 186 -5.14 -18.22 -4.20
CA ILE A 186 -5.57 -17.65 -2.93
C ILE A 186 -5.19 -16.17 -2.77
N MET A 187 -4.29 -15.65 -3.58
CA MET A 187 -3.77 -14.28 -3.45
C MET A 187 -4.87 -13.20 -3.52
N PRO A 188 -5.81 -13.23 -4.48
CA PRO A 188 -6.90 -12.25 -4.52
C PRO A 188 -7.79 -12.33 -3.29
N LYS A 189 -8.03 -13.52 -2.76
CA LYS A 189 -8.80 -13.74 -1.55
C LYS A 189 -8.10 -13.18 -0.31
N TYR A 190 -6.80 -13.42 -0.20
CA TYR A 190 -5.99 -12.86 0.89
C TYR A 190 -5.97 -11.32 0.84
N ALA A 191 -5.78 -10.74 -0.34
CA ALA A 191 -5.82 -9.30 -0.54
C ALA A 191 -7.18 -8.70 -0.16
N ASP A 192 -8.30 -9.35 -0.52
CA ASP A 192 -9.65 -8.90 -0.18
C ASP A 192 -9.89 -8.89 1.35
N LEU A 193 -9.39 -9.89 2.07
CA LEU A 193 -9.47 -9.93 3.53
C LEU A 193 -8.72 -8.76 4.17
N ILE A 194 -7.52 -8.44 3.68
CA ILE A 194 -6.74 -7.29 4.16
C ILE A 194 -7.46 -6.00 3.83
N TYR A 195 -7.92 -5.84 2.59
CA TYR A 195 -8.64 -4.65 2.14
C TYR A 195 -9.87 -4.37 2.99
N LYS A 196 -10.61 -5.41 3.38
CA LYS A 196 -11.81 -5.32 4.22
C LYS A 196 -11.53 -5.14 5.71
N GLY A 197 -10.27 -5.12 6.15
CA GLY A 197 -9.92 -5.00 7.57
C GLY A 197 -10.09 -6.27 8.39
N LEU A 198 -10.14 -7.43 7.73
CA LEU A 198 -10.32 -8.75 8.35
C LEU A 198 -8.98 -9.39 8.77
N TRP A 199 -8.01 -8.57 9.16
CA TRP A 199 -6.67 -9.01 9.56
C TRP A 199 -6.69 -10.07 10.67
N TRP A 200 -7.60 -9.94 11.63
CA TRP A 200 -7.70 -10.84 12.78
C TRP A 200 -8.62 -12.04 12.54
N SER A 201 -9.20 -12.18 11.35
CA SER A 201 -10.12 -13.28 11.04
C SER A 201 -9.44 -14.65 11.03
N PRO A 202 -10.14 -15.73 11.40
CA PRO A 202 -9.65 -17.10 11.28
C PRO A 202 -9.25 -17.46 9.84
N GLU A 203 -10.00 -16.96 8.86
CA GLU A 203 -9.77 -17.21 7.45
C GLU A 203 -8.42 -16.63 6.98
N ARG A 204 -8.11 -15.35 7.36
CA ARG A 204 -6.81 -14.77 7.06
C ARG A 204 -5.67 -15.60 7.69
N LYS A 205 -5.83 -16.04 8.94
CA LYS A 205 -4.83 -16.86 9.63
C LYS A 205 -4.62 -18.20 8.95
N ALA A 206 -5.69 -18.86 8.46
CA ALA A 206 -5.58 -20.12 7.73
C ALA A 206 -4.83 -19.94 6.40
N LEU A 207 -5.17 -18.89 5.63
CA LEU A 207 -4.46 -18.57 4.40
C LEU A 207 -3.00 -18.20 4.66
N GLN A 208 -2.70 -17.49 5.74
CA GLN A 208 -1.33 -17.18 6.13
C GLN A 208 -0.52 -18.45 6.41
N ALA A 209 -1.08 -19.39 7.18
CA ALA A 209 -0.40 -20.65 7.48
C ALA A 209 -0.10 -21.45 6.21
N LEU A 210 -1.00 -21.43 5.23
CA LEU A 210 -0.75 -22.04 3.92
C LEU A 210 0.41 -21.34 3.19
N ILE A 211 0.40 -20.01 3.17
CA ILE A 211 1.47 -19.22 2.54
C ILE A 211 2.80 -19.51 3.25
N ASP A 212 2.85 -19.41 4.57
CA ASP A 212 4.07 -19.63 5.35
C ASP A 212 4.69 -21.00 5.07
N TYR A 213 3.86 -22.06 4.99
CA TYR A 213 4.31 -23.40 4.64
C TYR A 213 5.00 -23.44 3.27
N THR A 214 4.46 -22.73 2.26
CA THR A 214 5.09 -22.68 0.94
C THR A 214 6.42 -21.94 0.94
N GLN A 215 6.63 -21.04 1.90
CA GLN A 215 7.84 -20.22 1.96
C GLN A 215 9.05 -20.91 2.60
N GLU A 216 8.88 -22.05 3.29
CA GLU A 216 9.98 -22.79 3.93
C GLU A 216 11.10 -23.18 2.95
N VAL A 217 10.80 -23.34 1.67
CA VAL A 217 11.76 -23.68 0.62
C VAL A 217 12.23 -22.49 -0.21
N VAL A 218 11.65 -21.31 0.01
CA VAL A 218 11.95 -20.10 -0.78
C VAL A 218 13.17 -19.39 -0.20
N SER A 219 14.35 -19.91 -0.56
CA SER A 219 15.63 -19.34 -0.10
C SER A 219 16.64 -19.32 -1.25
N GLY A 220 17.43 -18.26 -1.32
CA GLY A 220 18.46 -18.08 -2.33
C GLY A 220 18.64 -16.61 -2.72
N THR A 221 19.37 -16.38 -3.80
CA THR A 221 19.77 -15.06 -4.29
C THR A 221 19.17 -14.80 -5.67
N ILE A 222 18.63 -13.63 -5.86
CA ILE A 222 18.10 -13.12 -7.13
C ILE A 222 18.75 -11.79 -7.47
#